data_0b25850245a7bb4f4a92cbd6a950ef37
#
_entry.id   0b25850245a7bb4f4a92cbd6a950ef37
#
_cell.length_a   1.000
_cell.length_b   1.000
_cell.length_c   1.000
_cell.angle_alpha   90.00
_cell.angle_beta   90.00
_cell.angle_gamma   90.00
#
_symmetry.space_group_name_H-M   'P 1'
#
loop_
_entity.id
_entity.type
_entity.pdbx_description
1 polymer ?
#
loop_
_entity_poly.entity_id
_entity_poly.type
_entity_poly.pdbx_seq_one_letter_code
_entity_poly.pdbx_strand_id
1 'polypeptide(L)'
;MAADRSSKRRPFRQVLHRQTSNLGRYERIAPFYDLLDLPFEFRRYRKIRPLLFQGLTGRILDAGVGTGRNIPFYPPGAEVVGIDISAAMLARAERRRLSLGADVQLRQMDVTQLEFPDQSFDAAIATFLFCVLPDDLQVPALREMGRVVKPGGTIRLLEYARPRGARRRAIAWMWEPWIAWAYGASFDRRTEERVPEAGLEVVESRFIVDELIKLISMRARPRPSDIS
;
A
#
# COMPACT_ATOMS: atom_id res chain seq x y z
N MET A 1 -21.81 32.42 6.39
CA MET A 1 -20.43 32.58 5.86
C MET A 1 -19.80 31.21 5.76
N ALA A 2 -19.87 30.62 4.58
CA ALA A 2 -19.24 29.31 4.30
C ALA A 2 -17.75 29.55 4.02
N ALA A 3 -16.90 28.97 4.87
CA ALA A 3 -15.45 29.02 4.68
C ALA A 3 -15.08 28.15 3.49
N ASP A 4 -14.60 28.78 2.44
CA ASP A 4 -13.94 28.16 1.29
C ASP A 4 -12.74 27.30 1.75
N ARG A 5 -12.94 25.98 1.83
CA ARG A 5 -11.87 25.02 1.99
C ARG A 5 -11.36 24.57 0.63
N SER A 6 -10.96 25.51 -0.21
CA SER A 6 -10.09 25.29 -1.34
C SER A 6 -8.69 24.92 -0.80
N SER A 7 -8.53 23.72 -0.30
CA SER A 7 -7.23 23.12 -0.02
C SER A 7 -6.47 23.06 -1.35
N LYS A 8 -5.48 23.93 -1.52
CA LYS A 8 -4.58 24.01 -2.66
C LYS A 8 -3.92 22.65 -2.87
N ARG A 9 -4.51 21.81 -3.73
CA ARG A 9 -3.90 20.57 -4.19
C ARG A 9 -2.59 20.93 -4.88
N ARG A 10 -1.48 20.44 -4.37
CA ARG A 10 -0.18 20.65 -5.00
C ARG A 10 -0.19 19.96 -6.36
N PRO A 11 0.32 20.59 -7.42
CA PRO A 11 0.32 19.96 -8.74
C PRO A 11 1.13 18.67 -8.72
N PHE A 12 0.61 17.61 -9.34
CA PHE A 12 1.20 16.26 -9.45
C PHE A 12 2.71 16.26 -9.73
N ARG A 13 3.20 17.21 -10.55
CA ARG A 13 4.64 17.41 -10.83
C ARG A 13 5.49 17.78 -9.60
N GLN A 14 4.94 18.47 -8.59
CA GLN A 14 5.72 18.86 -7.41
C GLN A 14 5.86 17.71 -6.40
N VAL A 15 4.89 16.82 -6.36
CA VAL A 15 4.96 15.60 -5.53
C VAL A 15 5.89 14.59 -6.16
N LEU A 16 5.85 14.44 -7.49
CA LEU A 16 6.80 13.64 -8.26
C LEU A 16 8.26 14.03 -7.95
N HIS A 17 8.57 15.31 -7.79
CA HIS A 17 9.94 15.75 -7.50
C HIS A 17 10.48 15.27 -6.15
N ARG A 18 9.63 15.05 -5.15
CA ARG A 18 10.04 14.49 -3.84
C ARG A 18 10.13 12.97 -3.83
N GLN A 19 9.38 12.29 -4.70
CA GLN A 19 9.43 10.83 -4.87
C GLN A 19 10.43 10.39 -5.95
N THR A 20 11.10 11.32 -6.65
CA THR A 20 11.95 11.06 -7.82
C THR A 20 13.08 10.05 -7.57
N SER A 21 13.62 9.98 -6.36
CA SER A 21 14.66 8.98 -6.04
C SER A 21 14.12 7.54 -6.06
N ASN A 22 12.94 7.31 -5.54
CA ASN A 22 12.32 5.99 -5.54
C ASN A 22 11.66 5.66 -6.88
N LEU A 23 10.97 6.62 -7.50
CA LEU A 23 10.35 6.44 -8.82
C LEU A 23 11.39 6.06 -9.88
N GLY A 24 12.49 6.82 -10.00
CA GLY A 24 13.57 6.50 -10.96
C GLY A 24 14.27 5.17 -10.67
N ARG A 25 14.23 4.70 -9.42
CA ARG A 25 14.70 3.35 -9.05
C ARG A 25 13.73 2.30 -9.55
N TYR A 26 12.43 2.45 -9.29
CA TYR A 26 11.40 1.51 -9.75
C TYR A 26 11.34 1.39 -11.26
N GLU A 27 11.49 2.49 -11.99
CA GLU A 27 11.58 2.46 -13.45
C GLU A 27 12.76 1.63 -13.96
N ARG A 28 13.94 1.74 -13.30
CA ARG A 28 15.13 0.98 -13.67
C ARG A 28 15.07 -0.49 -13.31
N ILE A 29 14.54 -0.82 -12.12
CA ILE A 29 14.49 -2.21 -11.66
C ILE A 29 13.25 -2.95 -12.12
N ALA A 30 12.21 -2.25 -12.60
CA ALA A 30 10.98 -2.88 -13.06
C ALA A 30 11.22 -4.10 -13.98
N PRO A 31 12.15 -4.09 -14.94
CA PRO A 31 12.43 -5.27 -15.77
C PRO A 31 12.86 -6.51 -15.00
N PHE A 32 13.57 -6.33 -13.89
CA PHE A 32 14.14 -7.39 -13.07
C PHE A 32 13.42 -7.59 -11.74
N TYR A 33 12.45 -6.72 -11.41
CA TYR A 33 11.77 -6.71 -10.11
C TYR A 33 11.16 -8.07 -9.79
N ASP A 34 10.43 -8.66 -10.72
CA ASP A 34 9.84 -9.97 -10.55
C ASP A 34 10.88 -11.09 -10.37
N LEU A 35 12.05 -10.98 -10.99
CA LEU A 35 13.14 -11.94 -10.86
C LEU A 35 13.85 -11.82 -9.50
N LEU A 36 14.10 -10.59 -9.06
CA LEU A 36 14.73 -10.31 -7.76
C LEU A 36 13.85 -10.76 -6.59
N ASP A 37 12.54 -10.66 -6.74
CA ASP A 37 11.55 -10.99 -5.72
C ASP A 37 11.13 -12.48 -5.74
N LEU A 38 11.48 -13.22 -6.80
CA LEU A 38 11.10 -14.64 -7.01
C LEU A 38 11.36 -15.54 -5.78
N PRO A 39 12.53 -15.53 -5.15
CA PRO A 39 12.82 -16.43 -4.03
C PRO A 39 11.92 -16.19 -2.81
N PHE A 40 11.53 -14.93 -2.59
CA PHE A 40 10.67 -14.50 -1.49
C PHE A 40 9.20 -14.74 -1.81
N GLU A 41 8.78 -14.42 -3.05
CA GLU A 41 7.40 -14.57 -3.52
C GLU A 41 6.94 -16.02 -3.48
N PHE A 42 7.69 -16.96 -4.10
CA PHE A 42 7.27 -18.36 -4.16
C PHE A 42 7.23 -19.05 -2.81
N ARG A 43 8.13 -18.73 -1.89
CA ARG A 43 8.23 -19.42 -0.60
C ARG A 43 7.35 -18.83 0.49
N ARG A 44 7.17 -17.48 0.49
CA ARG A 44 6.55 -16.79 1.63
C ARG A 44 5.39 -15.89 1.22
N TYR A 45 5.56 -14.95 0.28
CA TYR A 45 4.58 -13.88 0.06
C TYR A 45 3.30 -14.39 -0.62
N ARG A 46 3.40 -15.34 -1.54
CA ARG A 46 2.24 -15.95 -2.18
C ARG A 46 1.25 -16.58 -1.19
N LYS A 47 1.77 -17.12 -0.07
CA LYS A 47 0.93 -17.76 0.96
C LYS A 47 0.22 -16.76 1.87
N ILE A 48 0.79 -15.57 2.03
CA ILE A 48 0.26 -14.55 2.96
C ILE A 48 -0.61 -13.50 2.27
N ARG A 49 -0.46 -13.30 0.95
CA ARG A 49 -1.28 -12.33 0.20
C ARG A 49 -2.80 -12.59 0.31
N PRO A 50 -3.31 -13.83 0.28
CA PRO A 50 -4.74 -14.08 0.47
C PRO A 50 -5.31 -13.54 1.78
N LEU A 51 -4.47 -13.41 2.83
CA LEU A 51 -4.91 -12.89 4.13
C LEU A 51 -5.34 -11.42 4.07
N LEU A 52 -4.78 -10.64 3.11
CA LEU A 52 -5.21 -9.25 2.89
C LEU A 52 -6.67 -9.16 2.46
N PHE A 53 -7.14 -10.15 1.69
CA PHE A 53 -8.45 -10.13 1.05
C PHE A 53 -9.52 -10.88 1.84
N GLN A 54 -9.15 -11.55 2.92
CA GLN A 54 -10.05 -12.40 3.69
C GLN A 54 -11.27 -11.62 4.20
N GLY A 55 -12.48 -11.99 3.72
CA GLY A 55 -13.73 -11.33 4.08
C GLY A 55 -13.95 -9.96 3.43
N LEU A 56 -13.11 -9.53 2.48
CA LEU A 56 -13.36 -8.31 1.70
C LEU A 56 -14.27 -8.62 0.52
N THR A 57 -15.20 -7.70 0.25
CA THR A 57 -16.14 -7.75 -0.86
C THR A 57 -16.38 -6.34 -1.40
N GLY A 58 -17.15 -6.22 -2.48
CA GLY A 58 -17.50 -4.93 -3.05
C GLY A 58 -16.35 -4.28 -3.82
N ARG A 59 -16.21 -2.98 -3.69
CA ARG A 59 -15.22 -2.18 -4.42
C ARG A 59 -13.96 -2.00 -3.59
N ILE A 60 -12.81 -2.46 -4.09
CA ILE A 60 -11.55 -2.53 -3.36
C ILE A 60 -10.48 -1.69 -4.07
N LEU A 61 -9.79 -0.84 -3.32
CA LEU A 61 -8.59 -0.14 -3.76
C LEU A 61 -7.34 -0.97 -3.41
N ASP A 62 -6.52 -1.32 -4.40
CA ASP A 62 -5.16 -1.87 -4.19
C ASP A 62 -4.14 -0.74 -4.41
N ALA A 63 -3.71 -0.11 -3.31
CA ALA A 63 -2.78 1.00 -3.32
C ALA A 63 -1.33 0.51 -3.40
N GLY A 64 -0.61 0.93 -4.44
CA GLY A 64 0.73 0.43 -4.74
C GLY A 64 0.67 -1.00 -5.33
N VAL A 65 -0.16 -1.19 -6.35
CA VAL A 65 -0.36 -2.51 -6.99
C VAL A 65 0.93 -3.10 -7.58
N GLY A 66 1.93 -2.26 -7.84
CA GLY A 66 3.23 -2.65 -8.38
C GLY A 66 3.12 -3.43 -9.68
N THR A 67 3.76 -4.60 -9.73
CA THR A 67 3.69 -5.51 -10.89
C THR A 67 2.45 -6.41 -10.89
N GLY A 68 1.44 -6.12 -10.04
CA GLY A 68 0.17 -6.85 -10.00
C GLY A 68 0.21 -8.20 -9.28
N ARG A 69 1.11 -8.39 -8.33
CA ARG A 69 1.28 -9.65 -7.60
C ARG A 69 0.04 -10.07 -6.77
N ASN A 70 -0.83 -9.12 -6.44
CA ASN A 70 -2.10 -9.37 -5.74
C ASN A 70 -3.21 -9.88 -6.67
N ILE A 71 -3.15 -9.60 -7.98
CA ILE A 71 -4.20 -9.92 -8.95
C ILE A 71 -4.74 -11.35 -8.84
N PRO A 72 -3.90 -12.41 -8.68
CA PRO A 72 -4.40 -13.79 -8.56
C PRO A 72 -5.23 -14.08 -7.31
N PHE A 73 -5.25 -13.14 -6.35
CA PHE A 73 -5.87 -13.32 -5.04
C PHE A 73 -7.06 -12.40 -4.80
N TYR A 74 -7.43 -11.58 -5.78
CA TYR A 74 -8.60 -10.71 -5.65
C TYR A 74 -9.87 -11.55 -5.43
N PRO A 75 -10.75 -11.10 -4.53
CA PRO A 75 -11.97 -11.84 -4.22
C PRO A 75 -12.87 -11.96 -5.47
N PRO A 76 -13.47 -13.12 -5.71
CA PRO A 76 -14.44 -13.28 -6.78
C PRO A 76 -15.59 -12.27 -6.66
N GLY A 77 -15.94 -11.60 -7.75
CA GLY A 77 -17.03 -10.62 -7.79
C GLY A 77 -16.70 -9.25 -7.17
N ALA A 78 -15.49 -9.03 -6.68
CA ALA A 78 -15.06 -7.70 -6.24
C ALA A 78 -14.66 -6.83 -7.44
N GLU A 79 -15.08 -5.55 -7.41
CA GLU A 79 -14.57 -4.53 -8.33
C GLU A 79 -13.24 -3.99 -7.78
N VAL A 80 -12.12 -4.35 -8.41
CA VAL A 80 -10.81 -3.91 -7.91
C VAL A 80 -10.23 -2.80 -8.78
N VAL A 81 -9.74 -1.75 -8.13
CA VAL A 81 -8.96 -0.68 -8.74
C VAL A 81 -7.55 -0.71 -8.15
N GLY A 82 -6.56 -1.04 -8.98
CA GLY A 82 -5.15 -1.00 -8.61
C GLY A 82 -4.51 0.32 -9.05
N ILE A 83 -3.79 0.96 -8.14
CA ILE A 83 -3.03 2.17 -8.45
C ILE A 83 -1.55 2.01 -8.16
N ASP A 84 -0.73 2.65 -8.97
CA ASP A 84 0.72 2.80 -8.73
C ASP A 84 1.21 4.12 -9.33
N ILE A 85 2.24 4.71 -8.74
CA ILE A 85 2.84 5.93 -9.26
C ILE A 85 3.73 5.66 -10.48
N SER A 86 4.27 4.44 -10.60
CA SER A 86 5.20 4.02 -11.65
C SER A 86 4.46 3.44 -12.84
N ALA A 87 4.57 4.11 -13.99
CA ALA A 87 4.04 3.60 -15.26
C ALA A 87 4.70 2.26 -15.66
N ALA A 88 5.99 2.08 -15.36
CA ALA A 88 6.72 0.84 -15.66
C ALA A 88 6.20 -0.36 -14.85
N MET A 89 5.81 -0.14 -13.57
CA MET A 89 5.18 -1.17 -12.74
C MET A 89 3.79 -1.52 -13.29
N LEU A 90 2.98 -0.51 -13.60
CA LEU A 90 1.64 -0.69 -14.18
C LEU A 90 1.67 -1.43 -15.51
N ALA A 91 2.66 -1.18 -16.38
CA ALA A 91 2.82 -1.93 -17.62
C ALA A 91 3.06 -3.44 -17.39
N ARG A 92 3.64 -3.81 -16.26
CA ARG A 92 3.81 -5.22 -15.84
C ARG A 92 2.54 -5.77 -15.21
N ALA A 93 1.87 -4.99 -14.38
CA ALA A 93 0.57 -5.35 -13.83
C ALA A 93 -0.44 -5.62 -14.95
N GLU A 94 -0.44 -4.79 -15.99
CA GLU A 94 -1.32 -4.96 -17.16
C GLU A 94 -1.02 -6.27 -17.91
N ARG A 95 0.25 -6.58 -18.15
CA ARG A 95 0.59 -7.89 -18.77
C ARG A 95 0.12 -9.07 -17.92
N ARG A 96 0.25 -8.97 -16.60
CA ARG A 96 -0.24 -10.00 -15.69
C ARG A 96 -1.75 -10.09 -15.68
N ARG A 97 -2.45 -8.95 -15.64
CA ARG A 97 -3.91 -8.87 -15.74
C ARG A 97 -4.42 -9.60 -17.00
N LEU A 98 -3.83 -9.30 -18.15
CA LEU A 98 -4.18 -9.94 -19.43
C LEU A 98 -3.89 -11.43 -19.41
N SER A 99 -2.73 -11.87 -18.90
CA SER A 99 -2.36 -13.28 -18.85
C SER A 99 -3.26 -14.13 -17.92
N LEU A 100 -3.90 -13.49 -16.95
CA LEU A 100 -4.82 -14.14 -16.00
C LEU A 100 -6.29 -13.98 -16.41
N GLY A 101 -6.60 -13.17 -17.42
CA GLY A 101 -7.98 -12.81 -17.75
C GLY A 101 -8.70 -12.09 -16.61
N ALA A 102 -7.94 -11.37 -15.76
CA ALA A 102 -8.48 -10.74 -14.57
C ALA A 102 -9.18 -9.43 -14.90
N ASP A 103 -10.35 -9.21 -14.25
CA ASP A 103 -11.08 -7.95 -14.32
C ASP A 103 -10.62 -7.04 -13.18
N VAL A 104 -9.69 -6.14 -13.49
CA VAL A 104 -9.14 -5.12 -12.59
C VAL A 104 -8.82 -3.86 -13.38
N GLN A 105 -9.19 -2.71 -12.85
CA GLN A 105 -8.83 -1.41 -13.42
C GLN A 105 -7.45 -1.00 -12.88
N LEU A 106 -6.53 -0.63 -13.77
CA LEU A 106 -5.21 -0.13 -13.39
C LEU A 106 -5.09 1.35 -13.74
N ARG A 107 -4.64 2.18 -12.76
CA ARG A 107 -4.51 3.62 -12.94
C ARG A 107 -3.18 4.13 -12.39
N GLN A 108 -2.54 5.02 -13.13
CA GLN A 108 -1.37 5.73 -12.61
C GLN A 108 -1.84 6.86 -11.69
N MET A 109 -1.46 6.75 -10.40
CA MET A 109 -1.93 7.70 -9.39
C MET A 109 -0.99 7.71 -8.19
N ASP A 110 -0.90 8.86 -7.52
CA ASP A 110 -0.20 9.01 -6.25
C ASP A 110 -1.15 8.68 -5.09
N VAL A 111 -0.75 7.77 -4.22
CA VAL A 111 -1.52 7.37 -3.04
C VAL A 111 -1.76 8.52 -2.06
N THR A 112 -0.93 9.56 -2.10
CA THR A 112 -1.09 10.75 -1.25
C THR A 112 -2.08 11.77 -1.78
N GLN A 113 -2.59 11.58 -3.02
CA GLN A 113 -3.55 12.45 -3.72
C GLN A 113 -4.47 11.61 -4.61
N LEU A 114 -5.39 10.87 -3.99
CA LEU A 114 -6.29 10.00 -4.72
C LEU A 114 -7.38 10.80 -5.46
N GLU A 115 -7.50 10.56 -6.75
CA GLU A 115 -8.51 11.19 -7.63
C GLU A 115 -9.84 10.42 -7.59
N PHE A 116 -10.20 9.90 -6.42
CA PHE A 116 -11.48 9.24 -6.18
C PHE A 116 -12.34 10.08 -5.24
N PRO A 117 -13.67 10.00 -5.38
CA PRO A 117 -14.59 10.59 -4.42
C PRO A 117 -14.40 10.03 -3.01
N ASP A 118 -14.80 10.80 -2.00
CA ASP A 118 -14.89 10.31 -0.62
C ASP A 118 -15.81 9.09 -0.59
N GLN A 119 -15.47 8.11 0.27
CA GLN A 119 -16.33 6.97 0.56
C GLN A 119 -16.75 6.16 -0.68
N SER A 120 -15.86 6.05 -1.67
CA SER A 120 -16.12 5.37 -2.94
C SER A 120 -15.68 3.90 -2.96
N PHE A 121 -15.01 3.42 -1.91
CA PHE A 121 -14.54 2.04 -1.77
C PHE A 121 -15.08 1.39 -0.50
N ASP A 122 -15.35 0.10 -0.55
CA ASP A 122 -15.72 -0.71 0.60
C ASP A 122 -14.48 -1.12 1.41
N ALA A 123 -13.34 -1.26 0.74
CA ALA A 123 -12.06 -1.54 1.38
C ALA A 123 -10.87 -0.93 0.62
N ALA A 124 -9.75 -0.76 1.31
CA ALA A 124 -8.47 -0.46 0.68
C ALA A 124 -7.38 -1.37 1.25
N ILE A 125 -6.45 -1.77 0.39
CA ILE A 125 -5.30 -2.55 0.80
C ILE A 125 -4.00 -1.92 0.30
N ALA A 126 -2.90 -2.21 0.97
CA ALA A 126 -1.55 -1.95 0.47
C ALA A 126 -0.60 -3.07 0.87
N THR A 127 0.28 -3.44 -0.05
CA THR A 127 1.25 -4.51 0.16
C THR A 127 2.66 -3.99 -0.07
N PHE A 128 3.46 -3.91 0.99
CA PHE A 128 4.85 -3.43 0.95
C PHE A 128 5.01 -2.03 0.34
N LEU A 129 3.98 -1.18 0.48
CA LEU A 129 3.99 0.20 0.01
C LEU A 129 4.61 1.15 1.05
N PHE A 130 4.19 1.04 2.31
CA PHE A 130 4.60 1.98 3.35
C PHE A 130 6.06 1.81 3.75
N CYS A 131 6.64 0.62 3.60
CA CYS A 131 8.07 0.40 3.84
C CYS A 131 8.97 1.15 2.85
N VAL A 132 8.47 1.53 1.67
CA VAL A 132 9.18 2.30 0.65
C VAL A 132 8.75 3.76 0.58
N LEU A 133 7.63 4.11 1.20
CA LEU A 133 7.12 5.47 1.21
C LEU A 133 7.92 6.33 2.19
N PRO A 134 8.38 7.54 1.80
CA PRO A 134 9.01 8.49 2.70
C PRO A 134 8.15 8.81 3.92
N ASP A 135 8.79 9.09 5.06
CA ASP A 135 8.10 9.28 6.34
C ASP A 135 7.08 10.41 6.32
N ASP A 136 7.38 11.51 5.64
CA ASP A 136 6.51 12.66 5.49
C ASP A 136 5.28 12.41 4.60
N LEU A 137 5.28 11.32 3.84
CA LEU A 137 4.18 10.92 2.96
C LEU A 137 3.28 9.83 3.55
N GLN A 138 3.68 9.18 4.64
CA GLN A 138 2.90 8.09 5.23
C GLN A 138 1.54 8.57 5.77
N VAL A 139 1.52 9.64 6.56
CA VAL A 139 0.26 10.20 7.09
C VAL A 139 -0.66 10.71 5.98
N PRO A 140 -0.16 11.49 4.98
CA PRO A 140 -0.97 11.84 3.81
C PRO A 140 -1.57 10.63 3.08
N ALA A 141 -0.78 9.57 2.85
CA ALA A 141 -1.27 8.35 2.17
C ALA A 141 -2.35 7.64 2.98
N LEU A 142 -2.12 7.42 4.29
CA LEU A 142 -3.11 6.83 5.18
C LEU A 142 -4.41 7.66 5.23
N ARG A 143 -4.29 8.99 5.26
CA ARG A 143 -5.44 9.90 5.28
C ARG A 143 -6.27 9.82 4.01
N GLU A 144 -5.62 9.75 2.84
CA GLU A 144 -6.30 9.57 1.56
C GLU A 144 -6.97 8.20 1.45
N MET A 145 -6.29 7.12 1.87
CA MET A 145 -6.91 5.79 1.95
C MET A 145 -8.14 5.80 2.87
N GLY A 146 -8.06 6.48 4.03
CA GLY A 146 -9.18 6.64 4.94
C GLY A 146 -10.32 7.48 4.36
N ARG A 147 -10.01 8.50 3.56
CA ARG A 147 -11.00 9.37 2.92
C ARG A 147 -11.84 8.63 1.89
N VAL A 148 -11.19 7.82 1.06
CA VAL A 148 -11.88 7.12 -0.04
C VAL A 148 -12.61 5.87 0.40
N VAL A 149 -12.29 5.32 1.58
CA VAL A 149 -13.01 4.16 2.15
C VAL A 149 -14.27 4.63 2.88
N LYS A 150 -15.36 3.90 2.70
CA LYS A 150 -16.65 4.14 3.37
C LYS A 150 -16.50 4.05 4.90
N PRO A 151 -17.35 4.76 5.68
CA PRO A 151 -17.42 4.56 7.13
C PRO A 151 -17.61 3.10 7.48
N GLY A 152 -16.82 2.59 8.43
CA GLY A 152 -16.83 1.17 8.80
C GLY A 152 -16.12 0.22 7.83
N GLY A 153 -15.70 0.71 6.66
CA GLY A 153 -14.92 -0.06 5.70
C GLY A 153 -13.53 -0.40 6.23
N THR A 154 -12.91 -1.40 5.64
CA THR A 154 -11.66 -1.99 6.11
C THR A 154 -10.46 -1.49 5.32
N ILE A 155 -9.40 -1.08 6.01
CA ILE A 155 -8.09 -0.77 5.41
C ILE A 155 -7.10 -1.80 5.93
N ARG A 156 -6.36 -2.49 5.04
CA ARG A 156 -5.35 -3.48 5.44
C ARG A 156 -4.01 -3.20 4.81
N LEU A 157 -2.97 -3.30 5.63
CA LEU A 157 -1.59 -3.20 5.19
C LEU A 157 -0.87 -4.51 5.47
N LEU A 158 -0.10 -4.99 4.50
CA LEU A 158 0.89 -6.05 4.69
C LEU A 158 2.26 -5.41 4.56
N GLU A 159 2.99 -5.29 5.68
CA GLU A 159 4.19 -4.47 5.75
C GLU A 159 5.33 -5.16 6.50
N TYR A 160 6.54 -4.78 6.15
CA TYR A 160 7.71 -5.13 6.96
C TYR A 160 7.65 -4.47 8.32
N ALA A 161 8.08 -5.22 9.33
CA ALA A 161 8.21 -4.73 10.69
C ALA A 161 9.63 -4.97 11.20
N ARG A 162 10.07 -4.11 12.12
CA ARG A 162 11.36 -4.26 12.78
C ARG A 162 11.32 -5.45 13.73
N PRO A 163 12.23 -6.43 13.58
CA PRO A 163 12.27 -7.57 14.51
C PRO A 163 12.57 -7.12 15.94
N ARG A 164 11.89 -7.71 16.91
CA ARG A 164 12.10 -7.41 18.34
C ARG A 164 13.35 -8.09 18.90
N GLY A 165 13.66 -9.31 18.43
CA GLY A 165 14.80 -10.10 18.91
C GLY A 165 16.15 -9.56 18.43
N ALA A 166 17.16 -9.48 19.32
CA ALA A 166 18.49 -8.94 18.99
C ALA A 166 19.16 -9.68 17.83
N ARG A 167 19.10 -11.02 17.79
CA ARG A 167 19.67 -11.85 16.72
C ARG A 167 19.00 -11.55 15.36
N ARG A 168 17.68 -11.43 15.33
CA ARG A 168 16.93 -11.13 14.10
C ARG A 168 17.16 -9.69 13.64
N ARG A 169 17.33 -8.74 14.58
CA ARG A 169 17.74 -7.36 14.26
C ARG A 169 19.11 -7.30 13.60
N ALA A 170 20.09 -8.07 14.10
CA ALA A 170 21.41 -8.14 13.50
C ALA A 170 21.35 -8.68 12.05
N ILE A 171 20.53 -9.72 11.81
CA ILE A 171 20.32 -10.27 10.46
C ILE A 171 19.62 -9.22 9.57
N ALA A 172 18.56 -8.57 10.05
CA ALA A 172 17.87 -7.53 9.29
C ALA A 172 18.81 -6.36 8.97
N TRP A 173 19.61 -5.90 9.92
CA TRP A 173 20.63 -4.85 9.73
C TRP A 173 21.67 -5.22 8.66
N MET A 174 22.08 -6.47 8.59
CA MET A 174 23.01 -6.96 7.58
C MET A 174 22.42 -6.91 6.16
N TRP A 175 21.11 -7.17 6.02
CA TRP A 175 20.40 -7.16 4.73
C TRP A 175 19.82 -5.79 4.37
N GLU A 176 19.65 -4.88 5.32
CA GLU A 176 19.03 -3.57 5.14
C GLU A 176 19.72 -2.73 4.06
N PRO A 177 21.06 -2.63 3.96
CA PRO A 177 21.72 -1.86 2.90
C PRO A 177 21.37 -2.38 1.49
N TRP A 178 21.29 -3.69 1.33
CA TRP A 178 20.93 -4.30 0.06
C TRP A 178 19.44 -4.07 -0.27
N ILE A 179 18.55 -4.24 0.69
CA ILE A 179 17.12 -4.00 0.53
C ILE A 179 16.83 -2.52 0.28
N ALA A 180 17.50 -1.62 0.99
CA ALA A 180 17.41 -0.18 0.76
C ALA A 180 17.93 0.21 -0.63
N TRP A 181 19.01 -0.40 -1.09
CA TRP A 181 19.55 -0.16 -2.42
C TRP A 181 18.65 -0.75 -3.52
N ALA A 182 18.21 -2.00 -3.38
CA ALA A 182 17.41 -2.70 -4.39
C ALA A 182 15.97 -2.20 -4.46
N TYR A 183 15.31 -2.00 -3.31
CA TYR A 183 13.87 -1.73 -3.24
C TYR A 183 13.54 -0.34 -2.67
N GLY A 184 14.50 0.38 -2.09
CA GLY A 184 14.22 1.61 -1.34
C GLY A 184 13.43 1.36 -0.04
N ALA A 185 13.31 0.11 0.37
CA ALA A 185 12.54 -0.27 1.55
C ALA A 185 13.37 -0.13 2.83
N SER A 186 12.70 0.18 3.93
CA SER A 186 13.28 0.21 5.27
C SER A 186 12.43 -0.63 6.22
N PHE A 187 13.10 -1.39 7.10
CA PHE A 187 12.42 -2.13 8.18
C PHE A 187 12.02 -1.24 9.37
N ASP A 188 12.49 0.01 9.41
CA ASP A 188 12.31 0.91 10.55
C ASP A 188 11.11 1.85 10.40
N ARG A 189 10.25 1.61 9.41
CA ARG A 189 9.04 2.40 9.23
C ARG A 189 8.04 2.14 10.35
N ARG A 190 7.64 3.20 11.04
CA ARG A 190 6.69 3.15 12.15
C ARG A 190 5.27 3.48 11.69
N THR A 191 4.84 2.84 10.59
CA THR A 191 3.54 3.13 9.96
C THR A 191 2.38 2.98 10.94
N GLU A 192 2.42 1.96 11.80
CA GLU A 192 1.38 1.71 12.80
C GLU A 192 1.23 2.87 13.81
N GLU A 193 2.35 3.48 14.22
CA GLU A 193 2.35 4.62 15.14
C GLU A 193 1.74 5.88 14.51
N ARG A 194 1.72 5.97 13.17
CA ARG A 194 1.18 7.12 12.41
C ARG A 194 -0.31 6.99 12.06
N VAL A 195 -0.89 5.81 12.28
CA VAL A 195 -2.31 5.54 11.98
C VAL A 195 -3.25 6.53 12.70
N PRO A 196 -3.07 6.82 14.01
CA PRO A 196 -3.94 7.78 14.71
C PRO A 196 -3.83 9.22 14.16
N GLU A 197 -2.65 9.63 13.70
CA GLU A 197 -2.43 10.96 13.09
C GLU A 197 -3.19 11.13 11.77
N ALA A 198 -3.49 10.02 11.09
CA ALA A 198 -4.29 10.00 9.88
C ALA A 198 -5.82 9.98 10.14
N GLY A 199 -6.24 9.94 11.41
CA GLY A 199 -7.65 9.81 11.78
C GLY A 199 -8.19 8.39 11.65
N LEU A 200 -7.30 7.40 11.63
CA LEU A 200 -7.64 5.99 11.57
C LEU A 200 -7.45 5.32 12.94
N GLU A 201 -8.02 4.14 13.09
CA GLU A 201 -7.88 3.30 14.28
C GLU A 201 -7.38 1.91 13.88
N VAL A 202 -6.36 1.42 14.58
CA VAL A 202 -5.88 0.05 14.42
C VAL A 202 -6.85 -0.88 15.13
N VAL A 203 -7.48 -1.77 14.37
CA VAL A 203 -8.40 -2.80 14.87
C VAL A 203 -7.63 -4.07 15.23
N GLU A 204 -6.67 -4.43 14.39
CA GLU A 204 -5.84 -5.62 14.58
C GLU A 204 -4.44 -5.36 14.01
N SER A 205 -3.42 -5.80 14.73
CA SER A 205 -2.04 -5.84 14.25
C SER A 205 -1.39 -7.14 14.70
N ARG A 206 -1.03 -7.99 13.73
CA ARG A 206 -0.42 -9.29 14.03
C ARG A 206 0.72 -9.62 13.09
N PHE A 207 1.72 -10.32 13.60
CA PHE A 207 2.77 -10.89 12.79
C PHE A 207 2.25 -12.12 12.01
N ILE A 208 2.53 -12.14 10.71
CA ILE A 208 2.12 -13.23 9.80
C ILE A 208 3.30 -14.13 9.48
N VAL A 209 4.49 -13.54 9.35
CA VAL A 209 5.72 -14.29 9.08
C VAL A 209 6.75 -13.90 10.13
N ASP A 210 7.01 -14.79 11.05
CA ASP A 210 7.94 -14.54 12.16
C ASP A 210 7.68 -13.17 12.82
N GLU A 211 8.74 -12.37 13.04
CA GLU A 211 8.63 -10.98 13.49
C GLU A 211 8.92 -9.98 12.35
N LEU A 212 8.84 -10.42 11.08
CA LEU A 212 9.29 -9.64 9.93
C LEU A 212 8.16 -9.01 9.14
N ILE A 213 6.99 -9.65 9.08
CA ILE A 213 5.85 -9.16 8.30
C ILE A 213 4.62 -9.09 9.20
N LYS A 214 4.00 -7.92 9.20
CA LYS A 214 2.75 -7.64 9.90
C LYS A 214 1.59 -7.48 8.92
N LEU A 215 0.44 -7.97 9.34
CA LEU A 215 -0.85 -7.56 8.82
C LEU A 215 -1.44 -6.56 9.81
N ILE A 216 -1.74 -5.36 9.33
CA ILE A 216 -2.35 -4.28 10.10
C ILE A 216 -3.73 -4.02 9.51
N SER A 217 -4.77 -4.20 10.29
CA SER A 217 -6.15 -3.89 9.91
C SER A 217 -6.61 -2.63 10.62
N MET A 218 -7.18 -1.70 9.88
CA MET A 218 -7.60 -0.38 10.35
C MET A 218 -9.01 -0.06 9.87
N ARG A 219 -9.65 0.90 10.55
CA ARG A 219 -10.92 1.52 10.15
C ARG A 219 -10.82 3.03 10.21
N ALA A 220 -11.61 3.71 9.38
CA ALA A 220 -11.83 5.13 9.54
C ALA A 220 -12.61 5.38 10.85
N ARG A 221 -12.15 6.32 11.67
CA ARG A 221 -12.92 6.76 12.84
C ARG A 221 -14.19 7.44 12.35
N PRO A 222 -15.34 7.19 12.98
CA PRO A 222 -16.55 7.95 12.69
C PRO A 222 -16.25 9.45 12.83
N ARG A 223 -16.66 10.24 11.85
CA ARG A 223 -16.57 11.69 11.99
C ARG A 223 -17.65 12.15 12.96
N PRO A 224 -17.45 13.25 13.71
CA PRO A 224 -18.51 13.80 14.57
C PRO A 224 -19.84 14.05 13.85
N SER A 225 -19.78 14.32 12.55
CA SER A 225 -20.95 14.48 11.67
C SER A 225 -21.69 13.17 11.34
N ASP A 226 -21.10 12.00 11.60
CA ASP A 226 -21.69 10.70 11.26
C ASP A 226 -22.43 10.06 12.47
N ILE A 227 -22.47 10.79 13.62
CA ILE A 227 -23.05 10.35 14.90
C ILE A 227 -24.39 11.11 15.20
N SER A 228 -24.94 11.77 14.20
CA SER A 228 -26.17 12.58 14.34
C SER A 228 -27.40 11.77 13.96
#